data_904f09d7d44914f503603907ba6699cc
#
_entry.id   904f09d7d44914f503603907ba6699cc
#
_cell.length_a   1.000
_cell.length_b   1.000
_cell.length_c   1.000
_cell.angle_alpha   90.00
_cell.angle_beta   90.00
_cell.angle_gamma   90.00
#
_symmetry.space_group_name_H-M   'P 1'
#
loop_
_entity.id
_entity.type
_entity.pdbx_description
1 polymer ?
#
loop_
_entity_poly.entity_id
_entity_poly.type
_entity_poly.pdbx_seq_one_letter_code
_entity_poly.pdbx_strand_id
1 'polypeptide(L)'
;MKKAFLLLCALLLVLGSALPLAGYRLARAVLGRRADVPPAPASSTSAVSEAAPAAFEGDADVFLIEDLSTGEVQQVPKRDYLIGAAAAEMPLTWPDEALKAQIVAAHSYALYCRDHASAANGSWLSADPARRQGYLTDAVLHSYWGTDYEANHARLSALADAVLSDVLCYDGAAAGTSYFAISNGRTEASENVWGSALPYLVPVDSSTDLSADNYEVTLTLSAPQVQQLLSSGLGIAADSAAPERWFGETTLTASGYTASLPVCGQTVSGTALRRALGLRSTCFNIRYQDGSFLITTKGYGHGVGLSQWGAKALAEQGWTYEAILTHYFPGTQLCR
;
A
#
# COMPACT_ATOMS: atom_id res chain seq x y z
N MET A 1 -22.31 -26.31 7.56
CA MET A 1 -21.08 -25.74 8.14
C MET A 1 -20.20 -25.05 7.10
N LYS A 2 -19.86 -25.62 5.93
CA LYS A 2 -19.03 -24.97 4.89
C LYS A 2 -19.59 -23.65 4.34
N LYS A 3 -20.91 -23.52 4.16
CA LYS A 3 -21.54 -22.29 3.67
C LYS A 3 -21.53 -21.13 4.67
N ALA A 4 -21.64 -21.43 5.97
CA ALA A 4 -21.56 -20.40 7.02
C ALA A 4 -20.13 -19.89 7.23
N PHE A 5 -19.12 -20.75 7.04
CA PHE A 5 -17.71 -20.39 7.10
C PHE A 5 -17.31 -19.48 5.93
N LEU A 6 -17.75 -19.78 4.69
CA LEU A 6 -17.53 -18.93 3.52
C LEU A 6 -18.21 -17.55 3.65
N LEU A 7 -19.40 -17.50 4.26
CA LEU A 7 -20.09 -16.24 4.56
C LEU A 7 -19.36 -15.41 5.62
N LEU A 8 -18.76 -16.04 6.63
CA LEU A 8 -18.00 -15.34 7.67
C LEU A 8 -16.68 -14.79 7.12
N CYS A 9 -15.98 -15.56 6.28
CA CYS A 9 -14.76 -15.10 5.60
C CYS A 9 -15.06 -13.98 4.59
N ALA A 10 -16.17 -14.05 3.85
CA ALA A 10 -16.63 -12.98 2.97
C ALA A 10 -17.04 -11.72 3.75
N LEU A 11 -17.67 -11.88 4.92
CA LEU A 11 -18.07 -10.75 5.79
C LEU A 11 -16.84 -10.05 6.40
N LEU A 12 -15.81 -10.78 6.79
CA LEU A 12 -14.56 -10.22 7.32
C LEU A 12 -13.73 -9.52 6.22
N LEU A 13 -13.77 -10.01 4.99
CA LEU A 13 -13.14 -9.35 3.83
C LEU A 13 -13.92 -8.08 3.40
N VAL A 14 -15.24 -8.11 3.45
CA VAL A 14 -16.09 -6.95 3.13
C VAL A 14 -16.00 -5.87 4.22
N LEU A 15 -15.91 -6.25 5.51
CA LEU A 15 -15.72 -5.29 6.60
C LEU A 15 -14.32 -4.67 6.58
N GLY A 16 -13.30 -5.38 6.09
CA GLY A 16 -11.94 -4.84 5.93
C GLY A 16 -11.79 -3.83 4.78
N SER A 17 -12.64 -3.93 3.76
CA SER A 17 -12.57 -3.08 2.55
C SER A 17 -13.64 -1.98 2.48
N ALA A 18 -14.77 -2.10 3.20
CA ALA A 18 -15.89 -1.15 3.13
C ALA A 18 -15.91 -0.08 4.25
N LEU A 19 -15.04 -0.15 5.25
CA LEU A 19 -15.01 0.76 6.39
C LEU A 19 -14.36 2.15 6.18
N PRO A 20 -13.59 2.47 5.13
CA PRO A 20 -13.08 3.82 4.96
C PRO A 20 -14.15 4.88 4.71
N LEU A 21 -15.30 4.53 4.13
CA LEU A 21 -16.32 5.52 3.74
C LEU A 21 -17.35 5.85 4.84
N ALA A 22 -17.65 4.94 5.76
CA ALA A 22 -18.64 5.19 6.81
C ALA A 22 -18.06 5.95 8.03
N GLY A 23 -16.76 5.81 8.31
CA GLY A 23 -16.07 6.48 9.43
C GLY A 23 -15.79 7.97 9.20
N TYR A 24 -15.70 8.41 7.94
CA TYR A 24 -15.31 9.79 7.59
C TYR A 24 -16.31 10.88 8.07
N ARG A 25 -17.58 10.54 8.24
CA ARG A 25 -18.62 11.51 8.61
C ARG A 25 -18.75 11.78 10.11
N LEU A 26 -18.23 10.91 10.98
CA LEU A 26 -18.43 11.03 12.44
C LEU A 26 -17.25 11.62 13.22
N ALA A 27 -16.03 11.65 12.66
CA ALA A 27 -14.82 12.03 13.39
C ALA A 27 -14.43 13.51 13.32
N ARG A 28 -15.18 14.37 12.65
CA ARG A 28 -14.84 15.80 12.44
C ARG A 28 -15.03 16.70 13.65
N ALA A 29 -15.50 16.18 14.79
CA ALA A 29 -15.93 17.00 15.93
C ALA A 29 -15.02 16.98 17.17
N VAL A 30 -13.98 16.14 17.26
CA VAL A 30 -13.15 16.07 18.48
C VAL A 30 -11.67 15.93 18.11
N LEU A 31 -10.86 16.89 18.53
CA LEU A 31 -9.41 16.95 18.68
C LEU A 31 -8.68 17.98 17.79
N GLY A 32 -8.76 19.23 18.25
CA GLY A 32 -7.72 20.22 17.95
C GLY A 32 -6.52 20.02 18.88
N ARG A 33 -5.42 19.52 18.35
CA ARG A 33 -4.04 19.81 18.78
C ARG A 33 -3.12 19.60 17.58
N ARG A 34 -2.59 20.72 17.06
CA ARG A 34 -1.48 20.73 16.10
C ARG A 34 -0.24 20.21 16.82
N ALA A 35 0.35 19.11 16.31
CA ALA A 35 1.75 18.84 16.51
C ALA A 35 2.55 19.79 15.61
N ASP A 36 3.69 20.31 16.08
CA ASP A 36 4.60 21.09 15.25
C ASP A 36 5.15 20.22 14.12
N VAL A 37 4.70 20.51 12.90
CA VAL A 37 5.12 19.84 11.68
C VAL A 37 6.29 20.64 11.12
N PRO A 38 7.39 19.98 10.67
CA PRO A 38 8.49 20.69 10.02
C PRO A 38 7.98 21.43 8.79
N PRO A 39 8.40 22.68 8.54
CA PRO A 39 8.02 23.42 7.34
C PRO A 39 8.53 22.68 6.10
N ALA A 40 7.79 22.82 4.99
CA ALA A 40 8.25 22.36 3.68
C ALA A 40 9.69 22.84 3.46
N PRO A 41 10.58 22.00 2.87
CA PRO A 41 11.95 22.41 2.59
C PRO A 41 11.87 23.72 1.78
N ALA A 42 12.46 24.78 2.34
CA ALA A 42 12.55 26.04 1.62
C ALA A 42 13.25 25.74 0.30
N SER A 43 12.61 26.10 -0.83
CA SER A 43 13.25 26.05 -2.14
C SER A 43 14.53 26.86 -2.05
N SER A 44 15.65 26.17 -1.75
CA SER A 44 16.97 26.76 -1.90
C SER A 44 17.15 26.96 -3.40
N THR A 45 16.94 28.19 -3.85
CA THR A 45 17.36 28.68 -5.17
C THR A 45 18.89 28.67 -5.26
N SER A 46 19.48 27.48 -5.20
CA SER A 46 20.73 27.20 -5.85
C SER A 46 20.35 26.93 -7.30
N ALA A 47 20.73 27.82 -8.21
CA ALA A 47 20.61 27.61 -9.64
C ALA A 47 21.48 26.39 -10.02
N VAL A 48 20.99 25.21 -9.74
CA VAL A 48 21.38 24.00 -10.45
C VAL A 48 20.72 24.17 -11.81
N SER A 49 21.53 24.25 -12.85
CA SER A 49 21.08 24.15 -14.24
C SER A 49 20.15 22.95 -14.31
N GLU A 50 18.86 23.22 -14.44
CA GLU A 50 17.82 22.21 -14.57
C GLU A 50 18.05 21.55 -15.92
N ALA A 51 18.85 20.47 -15.92
CA ALA A 51 18.97 19.63 -17.09
C ALA A 51 17.56 19.09 -17.39
N ALA A 52 17.11 19.24 -18.63
CA ALA A 52 15.84 18.67 -19.05
C ALA A 52 15.78 17.19 -18.62
N PRO A 53 14.62 16.70 -18.14
CA PRO A 53 14.48 15.30 -17.72
C PRO A 53 14.98 14.38 -18.82
N ALA A 54 15.73 13.33 -18.44
CA ALA A 54 16.24 12.35 -19.41
C ALA A 54 15.06 11.67 -20.11
N ALA A 55 15.15 11.51 -21.43
CA ALA A 55 14.15 10.77 -22.18
C ALA A 55 14.11 9.32 -21.71
N PHE A 56 12.92 8.77 -21.44
CA PHE A 56 12.73 7.37 -21.13
C PHE A 56 12.27 6.62 -22.38
N GLU A 57 13.19 5.92 -23.04
CA GLU A 57 12.91 5.19 -24.31
C GLU A 57 12.10 3.90 -24.10
N GLY A 58 11.91 3.48 -22.85
CA GLY A 58 11.26 2.22 -22.48
C GLY A 58 9.76 2.35 -22.15
N ASP A 59 9.09 3.45 -22.45
CA ASP A 59 7.65 3.61 -22.18
C ASP A 59 6.79 2.69 -23.07
N ALA A 60 5.55 2.50 -22.71
CA ALA A 60 4.62 1.63 -23.42
C ALA A 60 3.22 2.25 -23.50
N ASP A 61 2.59 2.17 -24.67
CA ASP A 61 1.24 2.70 -24.87
C ASP A 61 0.14 1.76 -24.38
N VAL A 62 0.47 0.47 -24.22
CA VAL A 62 -0.47 -0.59 -23.82
C VAL A 62 0.17 -1.48 -22.76
N PHE A 63 -0.56 -1.78 -21.69
CA PHE A 63 -0.15 -2.64 -20.61
C PHE A 63 -0.87 -3.99 -20.65
N LEU A 64 -0.14 -5.09 -20.35
CA LEU A 64 -0.68 -6.45 -20.34
C LEU A 64 -1.04 -6.83 -18.91
N ILE A 65 -2.34 -6.87 -18.61
CA ILE A 65 -2.87 -7.08 -17.25
C ILE A 65 -3.69 -8.36 -17.23
N GLU A 66 -3.35 -9.29 -16.34
CA GLU A 66 -4.16 -10.47 -16.07
C GLU A 66 -5.33 -10.11 -15.15
N ASP A 67 -6.54 -10.37 -15.60
CA ASP A 67 -7.73 -10.31 -14.76
C ASP A 67 -7.83 -11.60 -13.94
N LEU A 68 -7.58 -11.53 -12.65
CA LEU A 68 -7.59 -12.68 -11.74
C LEU A 68 -8.97 -13.31 -11.57
N SER A 69 -10.04 -12.63 -11.96
CA SER A 69 -11.40 -13.18 -11.90
C SER A 69 -11.71 -14.08 -13.10
N THR A 70 -11.08 -13.83 -14.25
CA THR A 70 -11.29 -14.57 -15.49
C THR A 70 -10.07 -15.38 -15.92
N GLY A 71 -8.86 -15.00 -15.50
CA GLY A 71 -7.59 -15.55 -15.96
C GLY A 71 -7.17 -15.04 -17.35
N GLU A 72 -7.88 -14.06 -17.91
CA GLU A 72 -7.59 -13.50 -19.23
C GLU A 72 -6.56 -12.35 -19.13
N VAL A 73 -5.64 -12.26 -20.08
CA VAL A 73 -4.72 -11.13 -20.20
C VAL A 73 -5.34 -10.08 -21.11
N GLN A 74 -5.57 -8.91 -20.55
CA GLN A 74 -6.13 -7.76 -21.24
C GLN A 74 -5.03 -6.82 -21.73
N GLN A 75 -5.22 -6.24 -22.92
CA GLN A 75 -4.41 -5.13 -23.41
C GLN A 75 -5.10 -3.84 -23.04
N VAL A 76 -4.55 -3.14 -22.04
CA VAL A 76 -5.13 -1.92 -21.47
C VAL A 76 -4.31 -0.71 -21.95
N PRO A 77 -4.93 0.29 -22.62
CA PRO A 77 -4.24 1.53 -22.95
C PRO A 77 -3.64 2.18 -21.71
N LYS A 78 -2.42 2.72 -21.82
CA LYS A 78 -1.68 3.33 -20.71
C LYS A 78 -2.53 4.30 -19.90
N ARG A 79 -3.17 5.23 -20.58
CA ARG A 79 -4.01 6.24 -19.95
C ARG A 79 -5.14 5.64 -19.12
N ASP A 80 -5.83 4.65 -19.66
CA ASP A 80 -6.94 3.98 -18.98
C ASP A 80 -6.44 3.19 -17.76
N TYR A 81 -5.29 2.53 -17.90
CA TYR A 81 -4.64 1.87 -16.76
C TYR A 81 -4.31 2.86 -15.64
N LEU A 82 -3.69 4.01 -15.95
CA LEU A 82 -3.29 4.98 -14.94
C LEU A 82 -4.49 5.58 -14.20
N ILE A 83 -5.58 5.86 -14.92
CA ILE A 83 -6.85 6.30 -14.33
C ILE A 83 -7.41 5.21 -13.40
N GLY A 84 -7.53 3.99 -13.90
CA GLY A 84 -8.09 2.87 -13.15
C GLY A 84 -7.24 2.45 -11.94
N ALA A 85 -5.92 2.49 -12.06
CA ALA A 85 -4.99 2.18 -10.97
C ALA A 85 -5.07 3.23 -9.86
N ALA A 86 -5.02 4.53 -10.20
CA ALA A 86 -5.14 5.59 -9.20
C ALA A 86 -6.50 5.57 -8.48
N ALA A 87 -7.58 5.32 -9.22
CA ALA A 87 -8.92 5.21 -8.67
C ALA A 87 -9.11 4.00 -7.73
N ALA A 88 -8.37 2.92 -7.95
CA ALA A 88 -8.36 1.75 -7.08
C ALA A 88 -7.69 2.03 -5.73
N GLU A 89 -6.69 2.92 -5.72
CA GLU A 89 -5.73 3.06 -4.64
C GLU A 89 -5.99 4.27 -3.74
N MET A 90 -6.44 5.40 -4.30
CA MET A 90 -6.60 6.63 -3.53
C MET A 90 -8.00 7.25 -3.66
N PRO A 91 -8.58 7.78 -2.56
CA PRO A 91 -9.79 8.57 -2.64
C PRO A 91 -9.60 9.83 -3.48
N LEU A 92 -10.51 10.10 -4.42
CA LEU A 92 -10.44 11.30 -5.27
C LEU A 92 -10.63 12.63 -4.50
N THR A 93 -11.02 12.59 -3.23
CA THR A 93 -11.07 13.77 -2.38
C THR A 93 -9.71 14.24 -1.89
N TRP A 94 -8.65 13.47 -2.18
CA TRP A 94 -7.29 13.80 -1.79
C TRP A 94 -6.67 14.86 -2.73
N PRO A 95 -5.58 15.55 -2.30
CA PRO A 95 -4.92 16.57 -3.11
C PRO A 95 -4.41 16.06 -4.45
N ASP A 96 -4.43 16.91 -5.48
CA ASP A 96 -3.98 16.57 -6.83
C ASP A 96 -2.54 16.08 -6.86
N GLU A 97 -1.65 16.67 -6.05
CA GLU A 97 -0.24 16.28 -6.01
C GLU A 97 -0.05 14.85 -5.44
N ALA A 98 -0.89 14.43 -4.48
CA ALA A 98 -0.89 13.05 -3.99
C ALA A 98 -1.39 12.07 -5.06
N LEU A 99 -2.44 12.45 -5.79
CA LEU A 99 -2.98 11.64 -6.90
C LEU A 99 -1.99 11.52 -8.05
N LYS A 100 -1.29 12.60 -8.44
CA LYS A 100 -0.22 12.57 -9.44
C LYS A 100 0.94 11.67 -9.00
N ALA A 101 1.38 11.77 -7.73
CA ALA A 101 2.42 10.89 -7.19
C ALA A 101 2.02 9.40 -7.29
N GLN A 102 0.76 9.07 -6.97
CA GLN A 102 0.23 7.72 -7.11
C GLN A 102 0.19 7.27 -8.59
N ILE A 103 -0.22 8.13 -9.50
CA ILE A 103 -0.27 7.84 -10.95
C ILE A 103 1.14 7.52 -11.47
N VAL A 104 2.13 8.37 -11.18
CA VAL A 104 3.52 8.16 -11.61
C VAL A 104 4.11 6.91 -10.94
N ALA A 105 3.81 6.67 -9.67
CA ALA A 105 4.24 5.44 -9.00
C ALA A 105 3.64 4.19 -9.67
N ALA A 106 2.33 4.18 -9.98
CA ALA A 106 1.68 3.08 -10.67
C ALA A 106 2.25 2.85 -12.08
N HIS A 107 2.54 3.94 -12.83
CA HIS A 107 3.17 3.89 -14.15
C HIS A 107 4.55 3.21 -14.08
N SER A 108 5.42 3.77 -13.24
CA SER A 108 6.80 3.28 -13.09
C SER A 108 6.84 1.82 -12.62
N TYR A 109 5.96 1.46 -11.66
CA TYR A 109 5.84 0.08 -11.18
C TYR A 109 5.40 -0.89 -12.28
N ALA A 110 4.46 -0.49 -13.14
CA ALA A 110 4.00 -1.32 -14.25
C ALA A 110 5.11 -1.59 -15.27
N LEU A 111 5.90 -0.57 -15.61
CA LEU A 111 7.06 -0.72 -16.50
C LEU A 111 8.17 -1.56 -15.85
N TYR A 112 8.43 -1.37 -14.56
CA TYR A 112 9.34 -2.24 -13.80
C TYR A 112 8.87 -3.70 -13.84
N CYS A 113 7.59 -3.96 -13.63
CA CYS A 113 7.02 -5.30 -13.71
C CYS A 113 7.15 -5.90 -15.11
N ARG A 114 6.94 -5.12 -16.18
CA ARG A 114 7.19 -5.56 -17.56
C ARG A 114 8.62 -6.05 -17.76
N ASP A 115 9.59 -5.25 -17.30
CA ASP A 115 11.02 -5.54 -17.52
C ASP A 115 11.51 -6.74 -16.68
N HIS A 116 10.74 -7.13 -15.67
CA HIS A 116 11.01 -8.28 -14.79
C HIS A 116 9.94 -9.38 -14.91
N ALA A 117 9.04 -9.26 -15.89
CA ALA A 117 7.95 -10.22 -16.06
C ALA A 117 8.47 -11.62 -16.37
N SER A 118 7.95 -12.60 -15.64
CA SER A 118 8.22 -14.02 -15.83
C SER A 118 6.94 -14.85 -16.01
N ALA A 119 5.78 -14.18 -16.11
CA ALA A 119 4.50 -14.85 -16.25
C ALA A 119 4.41 -15.57 -17.60
N ALA A 120 4.05 -16.86 -17.57
CA ALA A 120 3.96 -17.70 -18.78
C ALA A 120 2.89 -17.21 -19.78
N ASN A 121 1.89 -16.45 -19.29
CA ASN A 121 0.85 -15.84 -20.12
C ASN A 121 1.25 -14.47 -20.69
N GLY A 122 2.45 -13.98 -20.38
CA GLY A 122 2.98 -12.70 -20.88
C GLY A 122 2.42 -11.47 -20.15
N SER A 123 1.61 -11.61 -19.10
CA SER A 123 1.13 -10.48 -18.32
C SER A 123 2.28 -9.80 -17.54
N TRP A 124 2.18 -8.48 -17.36
CA TRP A 124 3.10 -7.70 -16.54
C TRP A 124 2.58 -7.55 -15.10
N LEU A 125 1.28 -7.39 -15.00
CA LEU A 125 0.55 -7.14 -13.78
C LEU A 125 -0.65 -8.07 -13.67
N SER A 126 -1.11 -8.27 -12.43
CA SER A 126 -2.39 -8.92 -12.17
C SER A 126 -3.31 -7.94 -11.43
N ALA A 127 -4.58 -7.91 -11.80
CA ALA A 127 -5.61 -7.11 -11.16
C ALA A 127 -6.86 -7.95 -10.88
N ASP A 128 -7.65 -7.55 -9.90
CA ASP A 128 -9.00 -8.10 -9.67
C ASP A 128 -10.00 -6.94 -9.66
N PRO A 129 -10.48 -6.52 -10.84
CA PRO A 129 -11.44 -5.40 -10.94
C PRO A 129 -12.73 -5.66 -10.17
N ALA A 130 -13.17 -6.92 -10.07
CA ALA A 130 -14.38 -7.29 -9.32
C ALA A 130 -14.21 -7.04 -7.81
N ARG A 131 -12.99 -7.16 -7.29
CA ARG A 131 -12.62 -6.85 -5.90
C ARG A 131 -12.03 -5.45 -5.73
N ARG A 132 -11.95 -4.67 -6.81
CA ARG A 132 -11.34 -3.32 -6.85
C ARG A 132 -9.90 -3.33 -6.39
N GLN A 133 -9.10 -4.25 -6.93
CA GLN A 133 -7.68 -4.39 -6.60
C GLN A 133 -6.80 -4.19 -7.84
N GLY A 134 -5.81 -3.33 -7.72
CA GLY A 134 -4.77 -3.06 -8.69
C GLY A 134 -5.20 -2.16 -9.85
N TYR A 135 -6.33 -2.42 -10.50
CA TYR A 135 -6.84 -1.65 -11.62
C TYR A 135 -8.37 -1.75 -11.68
N LEU A 136 -9.05 -0.64 -11.96
CA LEU A 136 -10.48 -0.59 -12.19
C LEU A 136 -10.78 -0.28 -13.67
N THR A 137 -11.56 -1.13 -14.30
CA THR A 137 -12.05 -0.87 -15.66
C THR A 137 -13.03 0.29 -15.66
N ASP A 138 -13.22 0.94 -16.80
CA ASP A 138 -14.18 2.04 -16.97
C ASP A 138 -15.60 1.66 -16.53
N ALA A 139 -16.04 0.45 -16.87
CA ALA A 139 -17.34 -0.06 -16.43
C ALA A 139 -17.47 -0.17 -14.90
N VAL A 140 -16.36 -0.57 -14.22
CA VAL A 140 -16.31 -0.61 -12.75
C VAL A 140 -16.31 0.80 -12.17
N LEU A 141 -15.58 1.74 -12.76
CA LEU A 141 -15.56 3.15 -12.36
C LEU A 141 -16.93 3.78 -12.49
N HIS A 142 -17.62 3.52 -13.61
CA HIS A 142 -18.97 4.01 -13.84
C HIS A 142 -19.96 3.53 -12.77
N SER A 143 -19.89 2.24 -12.44
CA SER A 143 -20.71 1.65 -11.36
C SER A 143 -20.32 2.17 -9.97
N TYR A 144 -19.03 2.42 -9.74
CA TYR A 144 -18.51 2.84 -8.45
C TYR A 144 -18.84 4.29 -8.11
N TRP A 145 -18.69 5.19 -9.08
CA TRP A 145 -18.91 6.63 -8.89
C TRP A 145 -20.38 7.04 -9.16
N GLY A 146 -21.15 6.21 -9.88
CA GLY A 146 -22.55 6.50 -10.18
C GLY A 146 -22.76 7.87 -10.80
N THR A 147 -23.55 8.73 -10.16
CA THR A 147 -23.82 10.10 -10.63
C THR A 147 -22.60 11.02 -10.69
N ASP A 148 -21.56 10.70 -9.93
CA ASP A 148 -20.35 11.51 -9.86
C ASP A 148 -19.29 11.05 -10.90
N TYR A 149 -19.61 10.04 -11.73
CA TYR A 149 -18.68 9.46 -12.70
C TYR A 149 -18.05 10.50 -13.61
N GLU A 150 -18.85 11.33 -14.28
CA GLU A 150 -18.36 12.32 -15.26
C GLU A 150 -17.36 13.30 -14.62
N ALA A 151 -17.68 13.82 -13.44
CA ALA A 151 -16.82 14.78 -12.74
C ALA A 151 -15.53 14.11 -12.23
N ASN A 152 -15.64 12.94 -11.65
CA ASN A 152 -14.51 12.18 -11.12
C ASN A 152 -13.57 11.71 -12.23
N HIS A 153 -14.13 11.15 -13.31
CA HIS A 153 -13.39 10.71 -14.47
C HIS A 153 -12.68 11.87 -15.17
N ALA A 154 -13.34 13.00 -15.37
CA ALA A 154 -12.74 14.19 -15.99
C ALA A 154 -11.56 14.72 -15.15
N ARG A 155 -11.71 14.79 -13.80
CA ARG A 155 -10.65 15.22 -12.91
C ARG A 155 -9.45 14.30 -12.98
N LEU A 156 -9.66 13.00 -12.81
CA LEU A 156 -8.56 12.02 -12.77
C LEU A 156 -7.88 11.89 -14.13
N SER A 157 -8.65 12.00 -15.22
CA SER A 157 -8.14 12.09 -16.57
C SER A 157 -7.19 13.28 -16.79
N ALA A 158 -7.58 14.46 -16.33
CA ALA A 158 -6.72 15.65 -16.43
C ALA A 158 -5.42 15.49 -15.64
N LEU A 159 -5.47 14.85 -14.45
CA LEU A 159 -4.27 14.55 -13.66
C LEU A 159 -3.38 13.51 -14.34
N ALA A 160 -3.96 12.46 -14.90
CA ALA A 160 -3.22 11.45 -15.66
C ALA A 160 -2.55 12.05 -16.92
N ASP A 161 -3.27 12.88 -17.65
CA ASP A 161 -2.74 13.56 -18.85
C ASP A 161 -1.56 14.49 -18.49
N ALA A 162 -1.61 15.16 -17.34
CA ALA A 162 -0.55 16.06 -16.88
C ALA A 162 0.78 15.35 -16.56
N VAL A 163 0.75 14.03 -16.24
CA VAL A 163 1.92 13.22 -15.87
C VAL A 163 2.07 11.97 -16.74
N LEU A 164 1.45 11.93 -17.91
CA LEU A 164 1.32 10.76 -18.76
C LEU A 164 2.67 10.19 -19.24
N SER A 165 3.68 11.05 -19.41
CA SER A 165 5.04 10.70 -19.82
C SER A 165 5.99 10.53 -18.64
N ASP A 166 5.55 10.80 -17.42
CA ASP A 166 6.44 10.80 -16.25
C ASP A 166 6.65 9.37 -15.75
N VAL A 167 7.91 8.96 -15.69
CA VAL A 167 8.37 7.68 -15.15
C VAL A 167 9.44 7.95 -14.11
N LEU A 168 9.35 7.33 -12.94
CA LEU A 168 10.40 7.41 -11.95
C LEU A 168 11.48 6.37 -12.29
N CYS A 169 12.72 6.84 -12.51
CA CYS A 169 13.83 6.02 -12.97
C CYS A 169 14.93 5.91 -11.91
N TYR A 170 15.59 4.77 -11.91
CA TYR A 170 16.86 4.54 -11.22
C TYR A 170 17.85 3.90 -12.19
N ASP A 171 19.06 4.49 -12.32
CA ASP A 171 20.09 4.05 -13.29
C ASP A 171 19.56 3.88 -14.74
N GLY A 172 18.67 4.78 -15.17
CA GLY A 172 18.10 4.79 -16.52
C GLY A 172 16.99 3.76 -16.77
N ALA A 173 16.65 2.92 -15.80
CA ALA A 173 15.54 1.97 -15.89
C ALA A 173 14.35 2.42 -15.03
N ALA A 174 13.15 1.95 -15.36
CA ALA A 174 11.96 2.20 -14.54
C ALA A 174 12.14 1.64 -13.12
N ALA A 175 11.87 2.44 -12.10
CA ALA A 175 11.99 2.03 -10.71
C ALA A 175 10.78 1.20 -10.26
N GLY A 176 11.02 0.19 -9.41
CA GLY A 176 9.97 -0.63 -8.78
C GLY A 176 9.28 0.13 -7.63
N THR A 177 8.46 1.08 -7.97
CA THR A 177 7.80 2.05 -7.10
C THR A 177 6.61 1.47 -6.36
N SER A 178 6.84 0.58 -5.41
CA SER A 178 5.78 0.03 -4.55
C SER A 178 5.14 1.10 -3.66
N TYR A 179 3.87 0.89 -3.30
CA TYR A 179 3.11 1.81 -2.45
C TYR A 179 2.18 1.04 -1.50
N PHE A 180 1.78 1.70 -0.43
CA PHE A 180 0.94 1.11 0.62
C PHE A 180 0.18 2.22 1.38
N ALA A 181 -0.81 1.84 2.19
CA ALA A 181 -1.74 2.80 2.75
C ALA A 181 -1.13 3.71 3.84
N ILE A 182 -0.57 3.14 4.93
CA ILE A 182 -0.13 3.87 6.13
C ILE A 182 1.11 3.18 6.72
N SER A 183 2.21 3.91 6.95
CA SER A 183 3.40 3.39 7.67
C SER A 183 3.20 3.40 9.19
N ASN A 184 4.18 2.88 9.92
CA ASN A 184 4.23 3.03 11.39
C ASN A 184 4.87 4.36 11.83
N GLY A 185 5.09 5.32 10.91
CA GLY A 185 5.83 6.58 11.07
C GLY A 185 7.16 6.57 10.32
N ARG A 186 7.56 5.42 9.76
CA ARG A 186 8.74 5.23 8.92
C ARG A 186 8.48 4.13 7.91
N THR A 187 9.03 4.25 6.69
CA THR A 187 8.93 3.16 5.72
C THR A 187 9.90 2.03 6.04
N GLU A 188 9.72 0.87 5.42
CA GLU A 188 10.55 -0.31 5.61
C GLU A 188 11.46 -0.54 4.40
N ALA A 189 12.59 -1.20 4.61
CA ALA A 189 13.49 -1.61 3.53
C ALA A 189 12.91 -2.82 2.77
N SER A 190 13.12 -2.85 1.45
CA SER A 190 12.59 -3.91 0.58
C SER A 190 13.07 -5.31 0.95
N GLU A 191 14.34 -5.45 1.37
CA GLU A 191 14.93 -6.73 1.77
C GLU A 191 14.25 -7.36 2.99
N ASN A 192 13.72 -6.55 3.90
CA ASN A 192 13.02 -7.04 5.09
C ASN A 192 11.63 -7.61 4.76
N VAL A 193 11.06 -7.26 3.61
CA VAL A 193 9.73 -7.70 3.20
C VAL A 193 9.80 -8.74 2.09
N TRP A 194 10.70 -8.56 1.12
CA TRP A 194 10.78 -9.40 -0.09
C TRP A 194 12.11 -10.15 -0.26
N GLY A 195 13.09 -9.91 0.63
CA GLY A 195 14.39 -10.60 0.62
C GLY A 195 15.40 -10.03 -0.38
N SER A 196 15.05 -9.01 -1.17
CA SER A 196 15.95 -8.35 -2.12
C SER A 196 16.01 -6.85 -1.85
N ALA A 197 17.24 -6.32 -1.72
CA ALA A 197 17.47 -4.91 -1.52
C ALA A 197 17.38 -4.15 -2.85
N LEU A 198 16.55 -3.10 -2.89
CA LEU A 198 16.55 -2.11 -3.95
C LEU A 198 17.05 -0.77 -3.38
N PRO A 199 18.06 -0.11 -4.00
CA PRO A 199 18.75 1.03 -3.41
C PRO A 199 17.86 2.23 -3.09
N TYR A 200 16.71 2.34 -3.74
CA TYR A 200 15.72 3.40 -3.57
C TYR A 200 14.50 2.97 -2.73
N LEU A 201 14.42 1.72 -2.29
CA LEU A 201 13.38 1.22 -1.38
C LEU A 201 13.96 1.01 0.02
N VAL A 202 14.38 2.10 0.61
CA VAL A 202 15.01 2.18 1.93
C VAL A 202 14.10 2.89 2.94
N PRO A 203 14.35 2.77 4.25
CA PRO A 203 13.57 3.44 5.26
C PRO A 203 13.68 4.97 5.17
N VAL A 204 12.55 5.66 4.98
CA VAL A 204 12.45 7.12 5.03
C VAL A 204 11.46 7.55 6.11
N ASP A 205 11.53 8.81 6.55
CA ASP A 205 10.57 9.39 7.48
C ASP A 205 9.18 9.44 6.84
N SER A 206 8.19 9.04 7.59
CA SER A 206 6.76 9.13 7.23
C SER A 206 5.95 9.43 8.49
N SER A 207 6.49 10.28 9.36
CA SER A 207 5.90 10.65 10.65
C SER A 207 4.52 11.29 10.54
N THR A 208 4.19 11.86 9.37
CA THR A 208 2.85 12.34 9.05
C THR A 208 1.78 11.25 9.14
N ASP A 209 2.15 9.99 8.94
CA ASP A 209 1.24 8.82 9.04
C ASP A 209 0.70 8.59 10.46
N LEU A 210 1.40 9.08 11.49
CA LEU A 210 0.97 8.94 12.89
C LEU A 210 -0.37 9.63 13.16
N SER A 211 -0.77 10.57 12.32
CA SER A 211 -2.06 11.27 12.37
C SER A 211 -3.15 10.64 11.50
N ALA A 212 -2.84 9.52 10.84
CA ALA A 212 -3.79 8.87 9.94
C ALA A 212 -5.01 8.31 10.67
N ASP A 213 -6.18 8.41 10.03
CA ASP A 213 -7.38 7.75 10.52
C ASP A 213 -7.14 6.23 10.59
N ASN A 214 -7.47 5.64 11.73
CA ASN A 214 -7.21 4.21 11.99
C ASN A 214 -5.73 3.81 11.87
N TYR A 215 -4.80 4.72 12.23
CA TYR A 215 -3.39 4.43 12.33
C TYR A 215 -3.12 3.21 13.24
N GLU A 216 -3.78 3.14 14.38
CA GLU A 216 -3.70 2.02 15.32
C GLU A 216 -5.05 1.32 15.43
N VAL A 217 -5.05 -0.02 15.26
CA VAL A 217 -6.26 -0.85 15.35
C VAL A 217 -5.95 -2.10 16.16
N THR A 218 -6.84 -2.43 17.11
CA THR A 218 -6.74 -3.67 17.88
C THR A 218 -7.77 -4.68 17.39
N LEU A 219 -7.29 -5.85 17.00
CA LEU A 219 -8.07 -7.04 16.68
C LEU A 219 -8.10 -7.95 17.90
N THR A 220 -9.29 -8.39 18.31
CA THR A 220 -9.47 -9.37 19.38
C THR A 220 -9.88 -10.71 18.78
N LEU A 221 -9.07 -11.74 19.04
CA LEU A 221 -9.32 -13.12 18.60
C LEU A 221 -9.31 -14.07 19.81
N SER A 222 -10.28 -14.96 19.91
CA SER A 222 -10.23 -16.01 20.92
C SER A 222 -9.08 -17.00 20.67
N ALA A 223 -8.59 -17.66 21.71
CA ALA A 223 -7.52 -18.65 21.58
C ALA A 223 -7.84 -19.75 20.54
N PRO A 224 -9.05 -20.32 20.46
CA PRO A 224 -9.39 -21.27 19.39
C PRO A 224 -9.32 -20.68 17.96
N GLN A 225 -9.68 -19.39 17.77
CA GLN A 225 -9.55 -18.74 16.47
C GLN A 225 -8.08 -18.59 16.07
N VAL A 226 -7.22 -18.12 16.98
CA VAL A 226 -5.78 -18.01 16.72
C VAL A 226 -5.18 -19.39 16.45
N GLN A 227 -5.53 -20.43 17.22
CA GLN A 227 -5.08 -21.80 17.00
C GLN A 227 -5.42 -22.29 15.58
N GLN A 228 -6.65 -22.05 15.13
CA GLN A 228 -7.08 -22.40 13.78
C GLN A 228 -6.28 -21.65 12.70
N LEU A 229 -6.05 -20.33 12.89
CA LEU A 229 -5.29 -19.50 11.95
C LEU A 229 -3.81 -19.92 11.89
N LEU A 230 -3.17 -20.22 13.02
CA LEU A 230 -1.80 -20.75 13.07
C LEU A 230 -1.69 -22.09 12.36
N SER A 231 -2.65 -22.99 12.59
CA SER A 231 -2.67 -24.30 11.93
C SER A 231 -2.88 -24.18 10.42
N SER A 232 -3.88 -23.40 9.99
CA SER A 232 -4.22 -23.28 8.56
C SER A 232 -3.22 -22.43 7.76
N GLY A 233 -2.67 -21.37 8.37
CA GLY A 233 -1.79 -20.41 7.69
C GLY A 233 -0.30 -20.76 7.78
N LEU A 234 0.12 -21.45 8.84
CA LEU A 234 1.54 -21.75 9.12
C LEU A 234 1.82 -23.23 9.36
N GLY A 235 0.82 -24.09 9.45
CA GLY A 235 0.99 -25.51 9.82
C GLY A 235 1.43 -25.72 11.27
N ILE A 236 1.27 -24.70 12.14
CA ILE A 236 1.71 -24.77 13.54
C ILE A 236 0.58 -25.29 14.42
N ALA A 237 0.86 -26.40 15.13
CA ALA A 237 -0.02 -26.92 16.16
C ALA A 237 0.25 -26.19 17.49
N ALA A 238 -0.74 -25.46 17.99
CA ALA A 238 -0.63 -24.73 19.25
C ALA A 238 -1.28 -25.53 20.39
N ASP A 239 -0.61 -25.61 21.55
CA ASP A 239 -1.14 -26.29 22.73
C ASP A 239 -2.26 -25.46 23.37
N SER A 240 -3.47 -25.98 23.36
CA SER A 240 -4.65 -25.30 23.92
C SER A 240 -4.61 -25.13 25.44
N ALA A 241 -3.72 -25.90 26.15
CA ALA A 241 -3.60 -25.79 27.59
C ALA A 241 -2.78 -24.58 28.07
N ALA A 242 -1.97 -23.95 27.20
CA ALA A 242 -1.11 -22.84 27.55
C ALA A 242 -1.08 -21.73 26.47
N PRO A 243 -2.21 -21.09 26.13
CA PRO A 243 -2.26 -20.08 25.08
C PRO A 243 -1.34 -18.89 25.34
N GLU A 244 -1.12 -18.51 26.60
CA GLU A 244 -0.26 -17.40 27.02
C GLU A 244 1.22 -17.59 26.60
N ARG A 245 1.62 -18.81 26.21
CA ARG A 245 2.98 -19.16 25.80
C ARG A 245 3.15 -19.27 24.27
N TRP A 246 2.10 -19.04 23.49
CA TRP A 246 2.19 -19.24 22.03
C TRP A 246 3.11 -18.26 21.35
N PHE A 247 3.21 -17.03 21.83
CA PHE A 247 4.02 -15.97 21.23
C PHE A 247 5.16 -15.57 22.17
N GLY A 248 6.38 -15.59 21.64
CA GLY A 248 7.58 -15.19 22.36
C GLY A 248 7.96 -13.73 22.08
N GLU A 249 9.15 -13.34 22.50
CA GLU A 249 9.68 -12.00 22.33
C GLU A 249 9.91 -11.65 20.86
N THR A 250 9.47 -10.46 20.46
CA THR A 250 9.53 -10.00 19.08
C THR A 250 10.90 -9.39 18.76
N THR A 251 11.51 -9.83 17.66
CA THR A 251 12.66 -9.16 17.05
C THR A 251 12.15 -8.12 16.04
N LEU A 252 12.59 -6.87 16.17
CA LEU A 252 12.19 -5.77 15.30
C LEU A 252 13.26 -5.47 14.23
N THR A 253 12.82 -4.95 13.08
CA THR A 253 13.68 -4.30 12.10
C THR A 253 14.14 -2.93 12.60
N ALA A 254 15.10 -2.30 11.91
CA ALA A 254 15.53 -0.94 12.21
C ALA A 254 14.41 0.12 12.04
N SER A 255 13.37 -0.21 11.27
CA SER A 255 12.17 0.64 11.07
C SER A 255 11.05 0.35 12.08
N GLY A 256 11.26 -0.56 13.04
CA GLY A 256 10.30 -0.88 14.09
C GLY A 256 9.16 -1.81 13.65
N TYR A 257 9.30 -2.49 12.53
CA TYR A 257 8.39 -3.57 12.13
C TYR A 257 8.85 -4.91 12.72
N THR A 258 7.96 -5.88 12.85
CA THR A 258 8.29 -7.23 13.31
C THR A 258 9.08 -7.97 12.23
N ALA A 259 10.37 -8.23 12.49
CA ALA A 259 11.19 -9.08 11.65
C ALA A 259 10.82 -10.56 11.86
N SER A 260 10.81 -11.00 13.13
CA SER A 260 10.45 -12.36 13.51
C SER A 260 10.07 -12.45 14.99
N LEU A 261 9.39 -13.53 15.35
CA LEU A 261 9.13 -13.90 16.74
C LEU A 261 8.95 -15.43 16.86
N PRO A 262 9.17 -16.02 18.05
CA PRO A 262 8.80 -17.39 18.33
C PRO A 262 7.28 -17.54 18.36
N VAL A 263 6.75 -18.52 17.63
CA VAL A 263 5.35 -18.94 17.66
C VAL A 263 5.32 -20.43 18.00
N CYS A 264 4.82 -20.78 19.18
CA CYS A 264 4.83 -22.17 19.70
C CYS A 264 6.22 -22.84 19.58
N GLY A 265 7.29 -22.08 19.88
CA GLY A 265 8.67 -22.54 19.83
C GLY A 265 9.33 -22.55 18.45
N GLN A 266 8.62 -22.19 17.39
CA GLN A 266 9.16 -22.05 16.02
C GLN A 266 9.37 -20.59 15.68
N THR A 267 10.51 -20.21 15.07
CA THR A 267 10.73 -18.84 14.60
C THR A 267 9.91 -18.58 13.35
N VAL A 268 9.03 -17.56 13.40
CA VAL A 268 8.15 -17.15 12.31
C VAL A 268 8.46 -15.71 11.93
N SER A 269 8.53 -15.40 10.62
CA SER A 269 8.69 -14.02 10.17
C SER A 269 7.43 -13.19 10.41
N GLY A 270 7.60 -11.89 10.66
CA GLY A 270 6.48 -10.95 10.81
C GLY A 270 5.53 -10.96 9.61
N THR A 271 6.07 -11.07 8.38
CA THR A 271 5.29 -11.15 7.14
C THR A 271 4.45 -12.43 7.06
N ALA A 272 5.00 -13.59 7.47
CA ALA A 272 4.24 -14.83 7.50
C ALA A 272 3.12 -14.79 8.55
N LEU A 273 3.42 -14.29 9.75
CA LEU A 273 2.42 -14.17 10.81
C LEU A 273 1.33 -13.14 10.46
N ARG A 274 1.71 -11.98 9.89
CA ARG A 274 0.76 -11.00 9.36
C ARG A 274 -0.25 -11.65 8.42
N ARG A 275 0.24 -12.44 7.46
CA ARG A 275 -0.61 -13.15 6.47
C ARG A 275 -1.51 -14.17 7.14
N ALA A 276 -0.96 -15.00 8.05
CA ALA A 276 -1.71 -16.05 8.73
C ALA A 276 -2.84 -15.50 9.61
N LEU A 277 -2.60 -14.41 10.32
CA LEU A 277 -3.58 -13.80 11.22
C LEU A 277 -4.43 -12.70 10.56
N GLY A 278 -4.20 -12.36 9.28
CA GLY A 278 -4.91 -11.31 8.58
C GLY A 278 -4.66 -9.89 9.13
N LEU A 279 -3.44 -9.61 9.60
CA LEU A 279 -3.09 -8.33 10.21
C LEU A 279 -2.88 -7.23 9.17
N ARG A 280 -3.16 -5.99 9.54
CA ARG A 280 -3.04 -4.84 8.67
C ARG A 280 -1.59 -4.53 8.25
N SER A 281 -0.65 -4.65 9.17
CA SER A 281 0.79 -4.46 8.91
C SER A 281 1.63 -5.45 9.70
N THR A 282 2.95 -5.42 9.52
CA THR A 282 3.92 -6.15 10.33
C THR A 282 4.37 -5.37 11.58
N CYS A 283 3.87 -4.14 11.80
CA CYS A 283 4.07 -3.42 13.05
C CYS A 283 2.94 -3.75 14.02
N PHE A 284 3.09 -4.82 14.78
CA PHE A 284 2.06 -5.30 15.70
C PHE A 284 2.63 -5.67 17.08
N ASN A 285 1.74 -5.66 18.07
CA ASN A 285 1.96 -6.22 19.40
C ASN A 285 0.86 -7.21 19.73
N ILE A 286 1.21 -8.33 20.35
CA ILE A 286 0.27 -9.40 20.73
C ILE A 286 0.25 -9.51 22.26
N ARG A 287 -0.94 -9.47 22.86
CA ARG A 287 -1.16 -9.69 24.28
C ARG A 287 -2.26 -10.74 24.47
N TYR A 288 -2.04 -11.68 25.37
CA TYR A 288 -3.07 -12.62 25.79
C TYR A 288 -3.73 -12.13 27.07
N GLN A 289 -5.05 -12.07 27.09
CA GLN A 289 -5.83 -11.66 28.23
C GLN A 289 -7.23 -12.28 28.16
N ASP A 290 -7.72 -12.80 29.30
CA ASP A 290 -9.08 -13.31 29.47
C ASP A 290 -9.54 -14.29 28.39
N GLY A 291 -8.68 -15.24 27.98
CA GLY A 291 -8.97 -16.25 26.97
C GLY A 291 -8.89 -15.77 25.52
N SER A 292 -8.45 -14.54 25.30
CA SER A 292 -8.35 -13.90 23.97
C SER A 292 -6.98 -13.28 23.74
N PHE A 293 -6.59 -13.18 22.48
CA PHE A 293 -5.45 -12.41 22.02
C PHE A 293 -5.90 -11.04 21.56
N LEU A 294 -5.33 -10.00 22.13
CA LEU A 294 -5.45 -8.62 21.69
C LEU A 294 -4.23 -8.32 20.81
N ILE A 295 -4.47 -8.07 19.53
CA ILE A 295 -3.42 -7.83 18.54
C ILE A 295 -3.55 -6.39 18.06
N THR A 296 -2.69 -5.53 18.56
CA THR A 296 -2.67 -4.11 18.17
C THR A 296 -1.70 -3.93 17.02
N THR A 297 -2.21 -3.41 15.90
CA THR A 297 -1.44 -3.16 14.66
C THR A 297 -1.35 -1.67 14.41
N LYS A 298 -0.15 -1.16 14.09
CA LYS A 298 0.10 0.22 13.64
C LYS A 298 0.37 0.26 12.15
N GLY A 299 -0.24 1.23 11.45
CA GLY A 299 -0.17 1.36 10.01
C GLY A 299 -1.01 0.33 9.25
N TYR A 300 -0.90 0.37 7.90
CA TYR A 300 -1.63 -0.51 7.00
C TYR A 300 -0.86 -0.73 5.69
N GLY A 301 -0.48 -1.95 5.40
CA GLY A 301 0.26 -2.35 4.22
C GLY A 301 1.60 -3.02 4.55
N HIS A 302 2.45 -3.14 3.54
CA HIS A 302 3.78 -3.78 3.67
C HIS A 302 4.87 -2.83 4.18
N GLY A 303 4.63 -1.52 4.13
CA GLY A 303 5.55 -0.51 4.67
C GLY A 303 6.64 -0.04 3.72
N VAL A 304 6.78 -0.58 2.51
CA VAL A 304 7.90 -0.29 1.59
C VAL A 304 7.50 0.70 0.50
N GLY A 305 8.31 1.74 0.27
CA GLY A 305 8.08 2.76 -0.76
C GLY A 305 7.08 3.84 -0.35
N LEU A 306 6.17 4.25 -1.24
CA LEU A 306 5.26 5.38 -1.04
C LEU A 306 4.16 5.07 -0.03
N SER A 307 4.10 5.81 1.09
CA SER A 307 2.90 5.83 1.93
C SER A 307 1.85 6.72 1.30
N GLN A 308 0.67 6.16 1.02
CA GLN A 308 -0.44 6.90 0.41
C GLN A 308 -0.95 8.01 1.33
N TRP A 309 -1.10 7.72 2.64
CA TRP A 309 -1.47 8.75 3.61
C TRP A 309 -0.38 9.80 3.78
N GLY A 310 0.89 9.38 3.81
CA GLY A 310 2.03 10.29 3.85
C GLY A 310 2.07 11.21 2.64
N ALA A 311 1.85 10.69 1.42
CA ALA A 311 1.74 11.49 0.21
C ALA A 311 0.62 12.52 0.30
N LYS A 312 -0.57 12.12 0.80
CA LYS A 312 -1.68 13.05 1.08
C LYS A 312 -1.26 14.17 2.01
N ALA A 313 -0.66 13.82 3.16
CA ALA A 313 -0.29 14.80 4.19
C ALA A 313 0.81 15.76 3.71
N LEU A 314 1.79 15.28 2.94
CA LEU A 314 2.82 16.12 2.32
C LEU A 314 2.23 17.04 1.24
N ALA A 315 1.31 16.57 0.41
CA ALA A 315 0.60 17.39 -0.56
C ALA A 315 -0.24 18.49 0.10
N GLU A 316 -0.90 18.19 1.23
CA GLU A 316 -1.62 19.20 2.06
C GLU A 316 -0.69 20.26 2.66
N GLN A 317 0.61 19.95 2.80
CA GLN A 317 1.67 20.87 3.22
C GLN A 317 2.28 21.64 2.05
N GLY A 318 1.80 21.44 0.81
CA GLY A 318 2.26 22.14 -0.39
C GLY A 318 3.43 21.47 -1.11
N TRP A 319 3.72 20.20 -0.84
CA TRP A 319 4.70 19.45 -1.61
C TRP A 319 4.16 19.10 -3.00
N THR A 320 5.04 19.19 -4.01
CA THR A 320 4.71 18.73 -5.37
C THR A 320 4.84 17.20 -5.45
N TYR A 321 4.22 16.59 -6.45
CA TYR A 321 4.31 15.14 -6.66
C TYR A 321 5.76 14.67 -6.89
N GLU A 322 6.60 15.47 -7.55
CA GLU A 322 8.03 15.18 -7.73
C GLU A 322 8.77 15.12 -6.38
N ALA A 323 8.50 16.10 -5.51
CA ALA A 323 9.10 16.14 -4.17
C ALA A 323 8.63 14.96 -3.31
N ILE A 324 7.36 14.58 -3.39
CA ILE A 324 6.79 13.42 -2.71
C ILE A 324 7.46 12.13 -3.20
N LEU A 325 7.57 11.94 -4.51
CA LEU A 325 8.18 10.75 -5.11
C LEU A 325 9.66 10.62 -4.73
N THR A 326 10.44 11.68 -4.86
CA THR A 326 11.87 11.65 -4.53
C THR A 326 12.13 11.51 -3.03
N HIS A 327 11.19 11.89 -2.17
CA HIS A 327 11.24 11.62 -0.74
C HIS A 327 11.06 10.12 -0.45
N TYR A 328 10.06 9.47 -1.04
CA TYR A 328 9.77 8.06 -0.79
C TYR A 328 10.68 7.10 -1.56
N PHE A 329 11.29 7.56 -2.64
CA PHE A 329 12.21 6.80 -3.50
C PHE A 329 13.53 7.56 -3.68
N PRO A 330 14.36 7.68 -2.62
CA PRO A 330 15.58 8.46 -2.68
C PRO A 330 16.57 7.91 -3.72
N GLY A 331 17.24 8.82 -4.43
CA GLY A 331 18.19 8.48 -5.50
C GLY A 331 17.54 8.19 -6.86
N THR A 332 16.20 8.22 -6.95
CA THR A 332 15.50 8.18 -8.23
C THR A 332 15.35 9.58 -8.84
N GLN A 333 15.05 9.64 -10.13
CA GLN A 333 14.76 10.88 -10.86
C GLN A 333 13.57 10.66 -11.79
N LEU A 334 12.84 11.75 -12.10
CA LEU A 334 11.83 11.70 -13.15
C LEU A 334 12.48 11.66 -14.53
N CYS A 335 12.02 10.72 -15.36
CA CYS A 335 12.29 10.62 -16.78
C CYS A 335 11.00 10.98 -17.54
N ARG A 336 11.11 11.54 -18.75
CA ARG A 336 9.98 11.93 -19.60
C ARG A 336 10.19 11.53 -21.05
#